data_6014fb68aeedad69d3800e1da77893dd
#
_entry.id   6014fb68aeedad69d3800e1da77893dd
#
_cell.length_a   1.000
_cell.length_b   1.000
_cell.length_c   1.000
_cell.angle_alpha   90.00
_cell.angle_beta   90.00
_cell.angle_gamma   90.00
#
_symmetry.space_group_name_H-M   'P 1'
#
loop_
_entity.id
_entity.type
_entity.pdbx_description
1 polymer ?
#
loop_
_entity_poly.entity_id
_entity_poly.type
_entity_poly.pdbx_seq_one_letter_code
_entity_poly.pdbx_strand_id
1 'polypeptide(L)'
;MTTTNTFRMRIAVILSLCLVGFLPGVIKVASAQGESGYEGLLQLFSDWREFEKPPMRSGAPDYTAEGFESRYEGFLALRNRLHRIDPGVWPIPQQVDWHIVRAEMNGYDFNHRVLQPWVRDPAYYDSIWTGRSDVPAHEGPTHHAVVELWTYEFPLSDDEEQRLIAELSVVPPLMNQAQKNLTGNARDLWVAGIRDIRAQRRKLDQLSQQIAASASDELKAIIAESQVATDEFVAWLEAEAPSKTGPSGVGRDNYTWYQQNVHLVPLSWEDEVRLLKRELDRAWSSLKLEEQRNKDLPPMVAASTPAEYAAKADEAASRIMRFLEEQEIVTVTDYMEPAIRAHLGAFVPEETRNFFMITAHYDPAPLFTHFYHWFELARMDLEPHDSPIRQGSVLYNIFDSRNEGTATGVEEMFMHAGLYDDSPRSRELVWIMLAQRAARGLGSLYAHANEMTMEEAGQVHMDWTPRGWMKTEPELLIFEQHLYLRQPGYGTSYVTGKYLLERTLADVAKLSEERGEEFRMKDFFDRLNAIDSVPIALARWEMTGLDDEIEAIVAREQ
;
A
#
# COMPACT_ATOMS: atom_id res chain seq x y z
N MET A 1 -36.32 10.48 -27.24
CA MET A 1 -36.61 11.48 -26.19
C MET A 1 -35.94 10.94 -24.95
N THR A 2 -34.77 11.44 -24.73
CA THR A 2 -33.77 11.08 -23.73
C THR A 2 -33.96 11.91 -22.48
N THR A 3 -34.08 11.32 -21.34
CA THR A 3 -33.98 12.02 -20.04
C THR A 3 -32.85 11.36 -19.23
N THR A 4 -31.71 11.99 -19.29
CA THR A 4 -30.57 11.80 -18.41
C THR A 4 -30.88 12.43 -17.04
N ASN A 5 -30.90 11.63 -15.99
CA ASN A 5 -30.98 12.09 -14.61
C ASN A 5 -29.58 12.10 -14.02
N THR A 6 -28.99 13.27 -13.95
CA THR A 6 -27.74 13.52 -13.21
C THR A 6 -28.06 13.77 -11.74
N PHE A 7 -27.62 12.88 -10.88
CA PHE A 7 -27.69 13.04 -9.42
C PHE A 7 -26.55 13.97 -8.99
N ARG A 8 -26.86 15.20 -8.65
CA ARG A 8 -25.91 16.15 -8.05
C ARG A 8 -25.96 16.02 -6.53
N MET A 9 -24.91 15.48 -5.95
CA MET A 9 -24.69 15.54 -4.50
C MET A 9 -24.01 16.88 -4.16
N ARG A 10 -24.72 17.73 -3.44
CA ARG A 10 -24.18 19.00 -2.93
C ARG A 10 -23.56 18.75 -1.56
N ILE A 11 -22.25 18.87 -1.48
CA ILE A 11 -21.54 18.96 -0.20
C ILE A 11 -21.68 20.41 0.29
N ALA A 12 -22.36 20.61 1.42
CA ALA A 12 -22.46 21.92 2.06
C ALA A 12 -21.25 22.11 2.99
N VAL A 13 -20.31 22.94 2.55
CA VAL A 13 -19.23 23.42 3.41
C VAL A 13 -19.79 24.50 4.32
N ILE A 14 -19.88 24.24 5.62
CA ILE A 14 -20.22 25.24 6.64
C ILE A 14 -18.93 25.93 7.06
N LEU A 15 -18.70 27.14 6.55
CA LEU A 15 -17.70 28.06 7.09
C LEU A 15 -18.24 28.66 8.39
N SER A 16 -17.73 28.25 9.55
CA SER A 16 -17.93 28.95 10.82
C SER A 16 -16.81 29.95 11.05
N LEU A 17 -17.11 31.22 10.88
CA LEU A 17 -16.26 32.32 11.38
C LEU A 17 -16.33 32.32 12.91
N CYS A 18 -15.26 31.93 13.59
CA CYS A 18 -15.10 32.17 15.03
C CYS A 18 -14.40 33.51 15.28
N LEU A 19 -15.17 34.48 15.77
CA LEU A 19 -14.65 35.67 16.41
C LEU A 19 -13.93 35.27 17.73
N VAL A 20 -12.63 35.54 17.80
CA VAL A 20 -11.85 35.34 19.03
C VAL A 20 -12.10 36.50 20.00
N GLY A 21 -12.93 36.21 20.97
CA GLY A 21 -13.04 37.05 22.18
C GLY A 21 -12.05 36.55 23.24
N PHE A 22 -11.06 37.37 23.59
CA PHE A 22 -10.17 37.09 24.72
C PHE A 22 -10.95 37.22 26.04
N LEU A 23 -11.07 36.10 26.77
CA LEU A 23 -11.41 36.08 28.19
C LEU A 23 -10.30 35.34 28.95
N PRO A 24 -9.84 35.85 30.09
CA PRO A 24 -8.72 35.24 30.81
C PRO A 24 -9.17 34.04 31.66
N GLY A 25 -8.45 32.96 31.51
CA GLY A 25 -8.10 31.99 32.52
C GLY A 25 -9.21 31.26 33.28
N VAL A 26 -9.61 30.10 32.73
CA VAL A 26 -9.94 28.95 33.58
C VAL A 26 -9.14 27.77 32.98
N ILE A 27 -7.99 27.48 33.58
CA ILE A 27 -7.30 26.22 33.40
C ILE A 27 -8.23 25.16 34.01
N LYS A 28 -9.00 24.46 33.16
CA LYS A 28 -9.60 23.18 33.55
C LYS A 28 -8.45 22.20 33.73
N VAL A 29 -8.16 21.87 34.98
CA VAL A 29 -7.39 20.67 35.35
C VAL A 29 -8.24 19.51 34.89
N ALA A 30 -7.92 18.97 33.69
CA ALA A 30 -8.44 17.70 33.24
C ALA A 30 -8.04 16.65 34.27
N SER A 31 -9.00 15.92 34.82
CA SER A 31 -8.76 14.93 35.85
C SER A 31 -7.82 13.84 35.24
N ALA A 32 -6.80 13.42 36.00
CA ALA A 32 -5.83 12.39 35.61
C ALA A 32 -6.46 11.03 35.17
N GLN A 33 -7.73 10.83 35.46
CA GLN A 33 -8.51 9.66 34.96
C GLN A 33 -8.94 9.75 33.49
N GLY A 34 -8.99 10.95 32.89
CA GLY A 34 -9.32 11.11 31.46
C GLY A 34 -8.12 10.80 30.53
N GLU A 35 -6.90 10.93 31.02
CA GLU A 35 -5.68 10.73 30.20
C GLU A 35 -5.26 9.25 30.06
N SER A 36 -5.77 8.33 30.87
CA SER A 36 -5.37 6.93 30.90
C SER A 36 -6.40 5.95 30.27
N GLY A 37 -7.58 6.45 29.90
CA GLY A 37 -8.64 5.65 29.27
C GLY A 37 -8.60 5.69 27.74
N TYR A 38 -9.56 5.03 27.09
CA TYR A 38 -9.67 5.01 25.63
C TYR A 38 -9.82 6.41 25.02
N GLU A 39 -10.56 7.31 25.65
CA GLU A 39 -10.64 8.72 25.24
C GLU A 39 -9.25 9.41 25.27
N GLY A 40 -8.39 9.03 26.22
CA GLY A 40 -7.00 9.50 26.28
C GLY A 40 -6.17 8.97 25.10
N LEU A 41 -6.43 7.76 24.64
CA LEU A 41 -5.82 7.21 23.42
C LEU A 41 -6.28 7.96 22.17
N LEU A 42 -7.57 8.25 22.04
CA LEU A 42 -8.10 9.02 20.89
C LEU A 42 -7.50 10.44 20.82
N GLN A 43 -7.38 11.10 21.98
CA GLN A 43 -6.72 12.42 22.02
C GLN A 43 -5.22 12.31 21.69
N LEU A 44 -4.53 11.30 22.21
CA LEU A 44 -3.12 11.04 21.87
C LEU A 44 -2.95 10.78 20.36
N PHE A 45 -3.84 10.01 19.75
CA PHE A 45 -3.81 9.74 18.32
C PHE A 45 -3.98 11.03 17.49
N SER A 46 -4.91 11.90 17.88
CA SER A 46 -5.08 13.20 17.23
C SER A 46 -3.81 14.07 17.35
N ASP A 47 -3.23 14.15 18.55
CA ASP A 47 -1.98 14.90 18.79
C ASP A 47 -0.80 14.30 18.00
N TRP A 48 -0.74 12.97 17.89
CA TRP A 48 0.26 12.24 17.14
C TRP A 48 0.17 12.52 15.63
N ARG A 49 -1.03 12.43 15.07
CA ARG A 49 -1.26 12.67 13.63
C ARG A 49 -0.97 14.11 13.22
N GLU A 50 -1.17 15.08 14.12
CA GLU A 50 -0.76 16.46 13.87
C GLU A 50 0.75 16.64 14.02
N PHE A 51 1.37 15.98 15.03
CA PHE A 51 2.81 16.02 15.24
C PHE A 51 3.57 15.38 14.08
N GLU A 52 3.06 14.29 13.50
CA GLU A 52 3.74 13.53 12.45
C GLU A 52 4.00 14.40 11.22
N LYS A 53 3.12 15.30 10.88
CA LYS A 53 3.30 16.26 9.80
C LYS A 53 4.47 17.22 10.09
N PRO A 54 5.49 17.31 9.20
CA PRO A 54 6.56 18.25 9.37
C PRO A 54 6.08 19.70 9.19
N PRO A 55 6.65 20.67 9.92
CA PRO A 55 6.36 22.09 9.68
C PRO A 55 6.89 22.51 8.30
N MET A 56 6.29 23.54 7.73
CA MET A 56 6.78 24.15 6.50
C MET A 56 8.04 24.99 6.76
N ARG A 57 9.08 24.81 5.94
CA ARG A 57 10.33 25.59 5.96
C ARG A 57 10.70 26.03 4.55
N SER A 58 10.76 27.34 4.33
CA SER A 58 11.12 27.92 3.04
C SER A 58 10.28 27.42 1.85
N GLY A 59 9.00 27.15 2.06
CA GLY A 59 8.04 26.74 1.02
C GLY A 59 7.89 25.22 0.82
N ALA A 60 8.60 24.40 1.60
CA ALA A 60 8.46 22.94 1.58
C ALA A 60 8.39 22.36 2.99
N PRO A 61 7.87 21.12 3.18
CA PRO A 61 7.96 20.42 4.46
C PRO A 61 9.43 20.28 4.91
N ASP A 62 9.70 20.45 6.20
CA ASP A 62 11.07 20.42 6.74
C ASP A 62 11.56 18.98 6.98
N TYR A 63 12.31 18.46 6.01
CA TYR A 63 13.01 17.17 6.09
C TYR A 63 14.52 17.34 6.34
N THR A 64 14.93 18.47 6.87
CA THR A 64 16.33 18.69 7.26
C THR A 64 16.68 17.91 8.53
N ALA A 65 17.93 17.52 8.68
CA ALA A 65 18.43 16.87 9.91
C ALA A 65 18.14 17.72 11.17
N GLU A 66 18.30 19.04 11.08
CA GLU A 66 17.97 19.99 12.15
C GLU A 66 16.47 19.95 12.52
N GLY A 67 15.59 19.88 11.49
CA GLY A 67 14.14 19.77 11.68
C GLY A 67 13.78 18.51 12.46
N PHE A 68 14.33 17.37 12.06
CA PHE A 68 14.11 16.10 12.77
C PHE A 68 14.67 16.10 14.19
N GLU A 69 15.90 16.54 14.40
CA GLU A 69 16.54 16.59 15.71
C GLU A 69 15.73 17.45 16.69
N SER A 70 15.27 18.63 16.24
CA SER A 70 14.48 19.54 17.07
C SER A 70 13.11 18.97 17.48
N ARG A 71 12.54 18.05 16.71
CA ARG A 71 11.23 17.44 16.96
C ARG A 71 11.31 16.13 17.76
N TYR A 72 12.49 15.51 17.86
CA TYR A 72 12.61 14.18 18.44
C TYR A 72 12.20 14.11 19.92
N GLU A 73 12.47 15.14 20.72
CA GLU A 73 11.98 15.22 22.12
C GLU A 73 10.45 15.23 22.20
N GLY A 74 9.79 15.94 21.28
CA GLY A 74 8.33 15.94 21.15
C GLY A 74 7.77 14.56 20.83
N PHE A 75 8.40 13.82 19.92
CA PHE A 75 8.06 12.44 19.64
C PHE A 75 8.20 11.56 20.90
N LEU A 76 9.32 11.64 21.61
CA LEU A 76 9.52 10.88 22.85
C LEU A 76 8.46 11.17 23.90
N ALA A 77 8.00 12.42 23.99
CA ALA A 77 6.93 12.79 24.91
C ALA A 77 5.59 12.12 24.54
N LEU A 78 5.23 12.06 23.26
CA LEU A 78 4.03 11.35 22.77
C LEU A 78 4.13 9.83 22.99
N ARG A 79 5.27 9.23 22.67
CA ARG A 79 5.51 7.80 22.91
C ARG A 79 5.43 7.46 24.42
N ASN A 80 5.95 8.31 25.28
CA ASN A 80 5.82 8.15 26.74
C ASN A 80 4.38 8.31 27.24
N ARG A 81 3.55 9.12 26.57
CA ARG A 81 2.11 9.18 26.86
C ARG A 81 1.43 7.86 26.53
N LEU A 82 1.73 7.28 25.36
CA LEU A 82 1.21 5.97 24.94
C LEU A 82 1.57 4.88 25.95
N HIS A 83 2.83 4.81 26.38
CA HIS A 83 3.31 3.79 27.35
C HIS A 83 2.68 3.93 28.75
N ARG A 84 2.09 5.07 29.10
CA ARG A 84 1.35 5.24 30.36
C ARG A 84 -0.10 4.77 30.28
N ILE A 85 -0.59 4.50 29.08
CA ILE A 85 -1.92 3.95 28.85
C ILE A 85 -1.84 2.43 28.91
N ASP A 86 -2.55 1.82 29.86
CA ASP A 86 -2.66 0.36 29.98
C ASP A 86 -3.98 -0.10 29.32
N PRO A 87 -3.92 -0.73 28.14
CA PRO A 87 -5.10 -1.19 27.43
C PRO A 87 -5.64 -2.53 27.96
N GLY A 88 -4.93 -3.24 28.85
CA GLY A 88 -5.18 -4.64 29.19
C GLY A 88 -6.57 -4.97 29.75
N VAL A 89 -7.32 -3.96 30.20
CA VAL A 89 -8.69 -4.12 30.70
C VAL A 89 -9.77 -3.67 29.71
N TRP A 90 -9.39 -3.21 28.53
CA TRP A 90 -10.31 -2.73 27.51
C TRP A 90 -10.89 -3.87 26.68
N PRO A 91 -12.02 -3.65 25.99
CA PRO A 91 -12.47 -4.55 24.93
C PRO A 91 -11.39 -4.75 23.87
N ILE A 92 -11.31 -5.93 23.26
CA ILE A 92 -10.28 -6.26 22.26
C ILE A 92 -10.17 -5.23 21.14
N PRO A 93 -11.27 -4.70 20.53
CA PRO A 93 -11.14 -3.68 19.48
C PRO A 93 -10.39 -2.42 19.93
N GLN A 94 -10.57 -2.00 21.16
CA GLN A 94 -9.85 -0.84 21.72
C GLN A 94 -8.38 -1.17 22.04
N GLN A 95 -8.08 -2.40 22.45
CA GLN A 95 -6.68 -2.87 22.58
C GLN A 95 -5.98 -2.88 21.23
N VAL A 96 -6.66 -3.35 20.20
CA VAL A 96 -6.18 -3.31 18.81
C VAL A 96 -5.84 -1.89 18.38
N ASP A 97 -6.70 -0.92 18.67
CA ASP A 97 -6.45 0.50 18.37
C ASP A 97 -5.16 1.03 19.06
N TRP A 98 -4.92 0.62 20.30
CA TRP A 98 -3.67 0.96 20.99
C TRP A 98 -2.43 0.42 20.26
N HIS A 99 -2.50 -0.83 19.76
CA HIS A 99 -1.40 -1.43 19.00
C HIS A 99 -1.18 -0.76 17.65
N ILE A 100 -2.23 -0.27 16.99
CA ILE A 100 -2.12 0.52 15.75
C ILE A 100 -1.32 1.81 16.02
N VAL A 101 -1.70 2.57 17.06
CA VAL A 101 -1.00 3.81 17.41
C VAL A 101 0.48 3.53 17.76
N ARG A 102 0.73 2.43 18.49
CA ARG A 102 2.10 2.00 18.80
C ARG A 102 2.90 1.65 17.54
N ALA A 103 2.31 0.91 16.61
CA ALA A 103 2.94 0.52 15.36
C ALA A 103 3.28 1.75 14.49
N GLU A 104 2.39 2.73 14.39
CA GLU A 104 2.66 4.00 13.70
C GLU A 104 3.84 4.77 14.33
N MET A 105 3.86 4.89 15.66
CA MET A 105 4.97 5.55 16.36
C MET A 105 6.29 4.80 16.19
N ASN A 106 6.26 3.46 16.15
CA ASN A 106 7.43 2.65 15.85
C ASN A 106 7.90 2.84 14.40
N GLY A 107 6.99 2.99 13.44
CA GLY A 107 7.31 3.32 12.05
C GLY A 107 8.02 4.67 11.91
N TYR A 108 7.54 5.68 12.61
CA TYR A 108 8.21 6.99 12.67
C TYR A 108 9.63 6.88 13.23
N ASP A 109 9.79 6.19 14.37
CA ASP A 109 11.09 5.99 15.02
C ASP A 109 12.06 5.21 14.11
N PHE A 110 11.56 4.18 13.41
CA PHE A 110 12.36 3.40 12.46
C PHE A 110 12.79 4.26 11.26
N ASN A 111 11.88 5.04 10.69
CA ASN A 111 12.20 5.96 9.59
C ASN A 111 13.25 6.99 10.04
N HIS A 112 13.16 7.46 11.26
CA HIS A 112 14.12 8.44 11.80
C HIS A 112 15.51 7.85 12.02
N ARG A 113 15.61 6.64 12.58
CA ARG A 113 16.88 6.04 12.99
C ARG A 113 17.53 5.13 11.94
N VAL A 114 16.74 4.47 11.10
CA VAL A 114 17.23 3.38 10.24
C VAL A 114 16.97 3.66 8.77
N LEU A 115 15.70 3.80 8.36
CA LEU A 115 15.36 3.89 6.94
C LEU A 115 15.81 5.22 6.33
N GLN A 116 15.59 6.34 7.02
CA GLN A 116 15.98 7.70 6.63
C GLN A 116 15.72 7.99 5.13
N PRO A 117 14.48 7.85 4.63
CA PRO A 117 14.21 7.92 3.20
C PRO A 117 14.62 9.29 2.62
N TRP A 118 14.43 10.39 3.36
CA TRP A 118 14.84 11.74 2.95
C TRP A 118 16.36 11.93 2.80
N VAL A 119 17.18 11.02 3.36
CA VAL A 119 18.66 11.06 3.27
C VAL A 119 19.19 10.10 2.22
N ARG A 120 18.50 8.98 1.97
CA ARG A 120 19.03 7.85 1.21
C ARG A 120 18.36 7.62 -0.14
N ASP A 121 17.09 8.07 -0.29
CA ASP A 121 16.24 7.70 -1.42
C ASP A 121 15.78 8.95 -2.20
N PRO A 122 16.33 9.21 -3.40
CA PRO A 122 15.84 10.30 -4.24
C PRO A 122 14.34 10.21 -4.57
N ALA A 123 13.78 9.00 -4.72
CA ALA A 123 12.37 8.81 -5.03
C ALA A 123 11.43 9.23 -3.89
N TYR A 124 11.94 9.40 -2.68
CA TYR A 124 11.20 10.01 -1.57
C TYR A 124 10.64 11.39 -1.95
N TYR A 125 11.32 12.10 -2.83
CA TYR A 125 10.98 13.46 -3.26
C TYR A 125 10.10 13.51 -4.52
N ASP A 126 9.62 12.35 -5.07
CA ASP A 126 8.59 12.37 -6.14
C ASP A 126 7.31 13.00 -5.60
N SER A 127 6.90 14.10 -6.24
CA SER A 127 5.80 14.94 -5.78
C SER A 127 4.52 14.76 -6.60
N ILE A 128 4.56 14.08 -7.76
CA ILE A 128 3.46 14.06 -8.72
C ILE A 128 2.90 12.65 -8.87
N TRP A 129 1.66 12.46 -8.43
CA TRP A 129 0.94 11.20 -8.51
C TRP A 129 -0.25 11.32 -9.49
N THR A 130 -0.30 10.46 -10.50
CA THR A 130 -1.29 10.53 -11.57
C THR A 130 -2.46 9.57 -11.39
N GLY A 131 -2.36 8.59 -10.51
CA GLY A 131 -3.38 7.60 -10.23
C GLY A 131 -3.46 7.25 -8.75
N ARG A 132 -4.65 6.85 -8.29
CA ARG A 132 -4.85 6.30 -6.94
C ARG A 132 -4.19 4.91 -6.88
N SER A 133 -3.50 4.62 -5.79
CA SER A 133 -3.04 3.27 -5.48
C SER A 133 -4.21 2.33 -5.17
N ASP A 134 -4.05 1.04 -5.39
CA ASP A 134 -5.00 0.01 -4.98
C ASP A 134 -4.89 -0.38 -3.50
N VAL A 135 -3.91 0.18 -2.79
CA VAL A 135 -3.80 0.11 -1.32
C VAL A 135 -4.21 1.43 -0.67
N PRO A 136 -4.49 1.46 0.66
CA PRO A 136 -5.03 2.64 1.34
C PRO A 136 -4.19 3.91 1.29
N ALA A 137 -2.88 3.80 1.01
CA ALA A 137 -1.95 4.93 0.91
C ALA A 137 -1.02 4.80 -0.29
N HIS A 138 -0.11 5.76 -0.48
CA HIS A 138 0.93 5.63 -1.49
C HIS A 138 1.90 4.51 -1.12
N GLU A 139 2.29 3.74 -2.13
CA GLU A 139 3.31 2.70 -1.99
C GLU A 139 4.69 3.32 -1.78
N GLY A 140 5.40 2.83 -0.77
CA GLY A 140 6.70 3.34 -0.34
C GLY A 140 6.61 4.62 0.49
N PRO A 141 7.73 5.02 1.13
CA PRO A 141 7.81 6.26 1.89
C PRO A 141 7.67 7.48 0.96
N THR A 142 6.78 8.39 1.32
CA THR A 142 6.51 9.62 0.58
C THR A 142 6.55 10.83 1.52
N HIS A 143 6.72 12.03 0.98
CA HIS A 143 6.62 13.27 1.74
C HIS A 143 5.17 13.75 1.85
N HIS A 144 4.91 14.69 2.77
CA HIS A 144 3.55 15.17 3.08
C HIS A 144 2.95 16.17 2.07
N ALA A 145 3.69 16.55 1.02
CA ALA A 145 3.26 17.57 0.06
C ALA A 145 3.20 17.03 -1.37
N VAL A 146 2.61 15.85 -1.54
CA VAL A 146 2.36 15.25 -2.86
C VAL A 146 1.18 15.92 -3.56
N VAL A 147 1.25 15.97 -4.90
CA VAL A 147 0.19 16.47 -5.78
C VAL A 147 -0.52 15.27 -6.38
N GLU A 148 -1.75 15.03 -5.99
CA GLU A 148 -2.58 13.91 -6.44
C GLU A 148 -3.42 14.31 -7.65
N LEU A 149 -2.85 14.26 -8.86
CA LEU A 149 -3.51 14.71 -10.09
C LEU A 149 -4.80 13.96 -10.40
N TRP A 150 -4.96 12.75 -9.90
CA TRP A 150 -6.18 11.95 -10.05
C TRP A 150 -7.38 12.51 -9.27
N THR A 151 -7.17 13.47 -8.37
CA THR A 151 -8.24 14.16 -7.60
C THR A 151 -8.80 15.39 -8.31
N TYR A 152 -8.27 15.75 -9.49
CA TYR A 152 -8.67 16.92 -10.27
C TYR A 152 -9.54 16.54 -11.46
N GLU A 153 -10.57 17.33 -11.74
CA GLU A 153 -11.37 17.22 -12.95
C GLU A 153 -10.90 18.23 -14.00
N PHE A 154 -10.59 17.76 -15.20
CA PHE A 154 -10.12 18.61 -16.30
C PHE A 154 -11.26 18.84 -17.34
N PRO A 155 -11.51 20.09 -17.80
CA PRO A 155 -10.80 21.33 -17.45
C PRO A 155 -11.04 21.77 -16.00
N LEU A 156 -9.99 22.33 -15.37
CA LEU A 156 -10.04 22.77 -13.98
C LEU A 156 -11.07 23.88 -13.77
N SER A 157 -11.75 23.89 -12.63
CA SER A 157 -12.45 25.05 -12.09
C SER A 157 -11.44 26.06 -11.51
N ASP A 158 -11.88 27.31 -11.28
CA ASP A 158 -11.02 28.34 -10.69
C ASP A 158 -10.46 27.93 -9.31
N ASP A 159 -11.26 27.26 -8.48
CA ASP A 159 -10.86 26.78 -7.15
C ASP A 159 -9.84 25.64 -7.25
N GLU A 160 -10.03 24.70 -8.18
CA GLU A 160 -9.08 23.60 -8.43
C GLU A 160 -7.77 24.13 -8.99
N GLU A 161 -7.82 25.14 -9.89
CA GLU A 161 -6.61 25.76 -10.41
C GLU A 161 -5.79 26.42 -9.30
N GLN A 162 -6.43 27.17 -8.39
CA GLN A 162 -5.75 27.77 -7.24
C GLN A 162 -5.16 26.72 -6.29
N ARG A 163 -5.88 25.61 -6.06
CA ARG A 163 -5.37 24.49 -5.27
C ARG A 163 -4.14 23.87 -5.94
N LEU A 164 -4.19 23.60 -7.23
CA LEU A 164 -3.07 23.01 -7.97
C LEU A 164 -1.85 23.93 -8.00
N ILE A 165 -2.03 25.24 -8.16
CA ILE A 165 -0.95 26.23 -8.06
C ILE A 165 -0.28 26.16 -6.68
N ALA A 166 -1.07 26.12 -5.61
CA ALA A 166 -0.56 26.04 -4.25
C ALA A 166 0.23 24.74 -3.99
N GLU A 167 -0.30 23.61 -4.44
CA GLU A 167 0.37 22.30 -4.31
C GLU A 167 1.66 22.22 -5.14
N LEU A 168 1.65 22.65 -6.40
CA LEU A 168 2.84 22.65 -7.25
C LEU A 168 3.94 23.63 -6.79
N SER A 169 3.55 24.70 -6.06
CA SER A 169 4.52 25.67 -5.54
C SER A 169 5.51 25.07 -4.54
N VAL A 170 5.21 23.89 -4.00
CA VAL A 170 6.10 23.14 -3.09
C VAL A 170 7.23 22.43 -3.84
N VAL A 171 7.04 22.09 -5.12
CA VAL A 171 8.01 21.27 -5.88
C VAL A 171 9.39 21.93 -5.99
N PRO A 172 9.55 23.19 -6.44
CA PRO A 172 10.87 23.79 -6.57
C PRO A 172 11.66 23.89 -5.25
N PRO A 173 11.10 24.40 -4.14
CA PRO A 173 11.82 24.45 -2.87
C PRO A 173 12.11 23.06 -2.29
N LEU A 174 11.24 22.05 -2.53
CA LEU A 174 11.47 20.67 -2.10
C LEU A 174 12.65 20.04 -2.84
N MET A 175 12.77 20.20 -4.16
CA MET A 175 13.93 19.72 -4.94
C MET A 175 15.22 20.38 -4.48
N ASN A 176 15.20 21.68 -4.16
CA ASN A 176 16.35 22.38 -3.60
C ASN A 176 16.75 21.89 -2.20
N GLN A 177 15.77 21.51 -1.39
CA GLN A 177 16.00 20.92 -0.05
C GLN A 177 16.58 19.50 -0.20
N ALA A 178 16.06 18.70 -1.14
CA ALA A 178 16.48 17.32 -1.42
C ALA A 178 17.99 17.23 -1.72
N GLN A 179 18.53 18.14 -2.54
CA GLN A 179 19.96 18.17 -2.84
C GLN A 179 20.84 18.34 -1.60
N LYS A 180 20.35 18.96 -0.54
CA LYS A 180 21.07 19.15 0.72
C LYS A 180 20.89 17.97 1.68
N ASN A 181 19.73 17.35 1.64
CA ASN A 181 19.36 16.26 2.53
C ASN A 181 19.93 14.91 2.09
N LEU A 182 20.04 14.66 0.77
CA LEU A 182 20.47 13.39 0.18
C LEU A 182 21.98 13.18 0.30
N THR A 183 22.43 12.97 1.53
CA THR A 183 23.84 12.72 1.87
C THR A 183 24.18 11.23 2.00
N GLY A 184 23.18 10.36 1.97
CA GLY A 184 23.34 8.91 2.11
C GLY A 184 24.11 8.25 0.97
N ASN A 185 24.57 7.04 1.22
CA ASN A 185 25.32 6.23 0.25
C ASN A 185 24.58 4.90 0.00
N ALA A 186 23.39 4.95 -0.60
CA ALA A 186 22.57 3.79 -0.94
C ALA A 186 22.44 3.67 -2.47
N ARG A 187 23.33 2.85 -3.07
CA ARG A 187 23.52 2.77 -4.53
C ARG A 187 22.23 2.48 -5.28
N ASP A 188 21.53 1.42 -4.91
CA ASP A 188 20.38 0.94 -5.68
C ASP A 188 19.17 1.87 -5.53
N LEU A 189 18.91 2.39 -4.31
CA LEU A 189 17.90 3.43 -4.10
C LEU A 189 18.20 4.69 -4.92
N TRP A 190 19.49 5.08 -5.00
CA TRP A 190 19.88 6.28 -5.75
C TRP A 190 19.66 6.10 -7.25
N VAL A 191 20.17 5.00 -7.82
CA VAL A 191 20.09 4.75 -9.26
C VAL A 191 18.62 4.58 -9.71
N ALA A 192 17.83 3.84 -8.94
CA ALA A 192 16.41 3.67 -9.25
C ALA A 192 15.60 4.97 -9.00
N GLY A 193 15.93 5.71 -7.95
CA GLY A 193 15.28 6.99 -7.67
C GLY A 193 15.44 8.05 -8.76
N ILE A 194 16.56 8.05 -9.48
CA ILE A 194 16.73 8.90 -10.68
C ILE A 194 15.64 8.62 -11.72
N ARG A 195 15.27 7.35 -11.91
CA ARG A 195 14.19 6.95 -12.82
C ARG A 195 12.86 7.59 -12.42
N ASP A 196 12.53 7.58 -11.11
CA ASP A 196 11.27 8.11 -10.61
C ASP A 196 11.20 9.64 -10.70
N ILE A 197 12.29 10.34 -10.40
CA ILE A 197 12.34 11.79 -10.59
C ILE A 197 12.27 12.17 -12.09
N ARG A 198 12.86 11.38 -12.99
CA ARG A 198 12.65 11.54 -14.43
C ARG A 198 11.18 11.26 -14.84
N ALA A 199 10.51 10.34 -14.16
CA ALA A 199 9.09 10.11 -14.37
C ALA A 199 8.26 11.32 -13.93
N GLN A 200 8.57 11.95 -12.79
CA GLN A 200 7.96 13.22 -12.37
C GLN A 200 8.06 14.28 -13.47
N ARG A 201 9.24 14.42 -14.10
CA ARG A 201 9.41 15.37 -15.20
C ARG A 201 8.45 15.10 -16.37
N ARG A 202 8.28 13.83 -16.74
CA ARG A 202 7.33 13.43 -17.80
C ARG A 202 5.88 13.68 -17.40
N LYS A 203 5.50 13.42 -16.14
CA LYS A 203 4.15 13.72 -15.61
C LYS A 203 3.85 15.23 -15.68
N LEU A 204 4.81 16.09 -15.35
CA LEU A 204 4.70 17.54 -15.49
C LEU A 204 4.56 17.97 -16.96
N ASP A 205 5.22 17.30 -17.91
CA ASP A 205 5.05 17.56 -19.35
C ASP A 205 3.63 17.20 -19.82
N GLN A 206 3.11 16.06 -19.38
CA GLN A 206 1.75 15.63 -19.69
C GLN A 206 0.71 16.61 -19.13
N LEU A 207 0.88 17.02 -17.86
CA LEU A 207 0.02 18.03 -17.25
C LEU A 207 0.06 19.34 -18.04
N SER A 208 1.25 19.84 -18.38
CA SER A 208 1.41 21.07 -19.17
C SER A 208 0.68 21.00 -20.52
N GLN A 209 0.76 19.85 -21.20
CA GLN A 209 0.04 19.65 -22.48
C GLN A 209 -1.47 19.59 -22.28
N GLN A 210 -1.95 18.92 -21.24
CA GLN A 210 -3.37 18.74 -20.95
C GLN A 210 -4.09 20.07 -20.68
N ILE A 211 -3.42 20.99 -19.98
CA ILE A 211 -4.03 22.27 -19.58
C ILE A 211 -3.68 23.45 -20.51
N ALA A 212 -2.86 23.25 -21.55
CA ALA A 212 -2.27 24.32 -22.38
C ALA A 212 -3.30 25.36 -22.89
N ALA A 213 -4.51 24.92 -23.20
CA ALA A 213 -5.56 25.75 -23.77
C ALA A 213 -6.42 26.50 -22.73
N SER A 214 -6.47 26.02 -21.47
CA SER A 214 -7.42 26.49 -20.45
C SER A 214 -6.78 27.15 -19.24
N ALA A 215 -5.51 26.83 -18.93
CA ALA A 215 -4.84 27.31 -17.73
C ALA A 215 -4.45 28.79 -17.78
N SER A 216 -4.43 29.42 -16.61
CA SER A 216 -3.90 30.78 -16.42
C SER A 216 -2.39 30.84 -16.69
N ASP A 217 -1.87 32.05 -16.85
CA ASP A 217 -0.41 32.27 -16.97
C ASP A 217 0.32 31.91 -15.68
N GLU A 218 -0.32 32.04 -14.52
CA GLU A 218 0.23 31.67 -13.21
C GLU A 218 0.43 30.14 -13.09
N LEU A 219 -0.59 29.34 -13.44
CA LEU A 219 -0.45 27.87 -13.44
C LEU A 219 0.61 27.39 -14.43
N LYS A 220 0.66 27.98 -15.63
CA LYS A 220 1.70 27.68 -16.61
C LYS A 220 3.10 28.01 -16.09
N ALA A 221 3.25 29.13 -15.38
CA ALA A 221 4.53 29.54 -14.81
C ALA A 221 5.00 28.57 -13.73
N ILE A 222 4.16 28.19 -12.78
CA ILE A 222 4.56 27.27 -11.70
C ILE A 222 4.86 25.85 -12.21
N ILE A 223 4.17 25.38 -13.25
CA ILE A 223 4.53 24.11 -13.91
C ILE A 223 5.92 24.23 -14.55
N ALA A 224 6.19 25.31 -15.26
CA ALA A 224 7.50 25.53 -15.88
C ALA A 224 8.63 25.60 -14.83
N GLU A 225 8.39 26.27 -13.70
CA GLU A 225 9.34 26.31 -12.57
C GLU A 225 9.56 24.92 -11.97
N SER A 226 8.50 24.14 -11.79
CA SER A 226 8.56 22.75 -11.31
C SER A 226 9.33 21.84 -12.27
N GLN A 227 9.14 22.02 -13.59
CA GLN A 227 9.88 21.31 -14.63
C GLN A 227 11.37 21.62 -14.56
N VAL A 228 11.75 22.90 -14.48
CA VAL A 228 13.14 23.33 -14.37
C VAL A 228 13.80 22.79 -13.10
N ALA A 229 13.13 22.91 -11.95
CA ALA A 229 13.65 22.40 -10.67
C ALA A 229 13.84 20.86 -10.70
N THR A 230 12.94 20.14 -11.35
CA THR A 230 13.05 18.69 -11.53
C THR A 230 14.21 18.33 -12.46
N ASP A 231 14.41 19.04 -13.58
CA ASP A 231 15.53 18.81 -14.50
C ASP A 231 16.89 19.10 -13.83
N GLU A 232 17.00 20.17 -13.06
CA GLU A 232 18.20 20.51 -12.28
C GLU A 232 18.48 19.43 -11.21
N PHE A 233 17.44 18.93 -10.56
CA PHE A 233 17.57 17.87 -9.57
C PHE A 233 18.03 16.56 -10.21
N VAL A 234 17.46 16.15 -11.34
CA VAL A 234 17.91 14.97 -12.10
C VAL A 234 19.37 15.09 -12.49
N ALA A 235 19.77 16.24 -13.05
CA ALA A 235 21.16 16.47 -13.46
C ALA A 235 22.15 16.36 -12.27
N TRP A 236 21.77 16.87 -11.10
CA TRP A 236 22.55 16.74 -9.88
C TRP A 236 22.62 15.28 -9.41
N LEU A 237 21.48 14.55 -9.39
CA LEU A 237 21.45 13.14 -9.02
C LEU A 237 22.36 12.28 -9.90
N GLU A 238 22.36 12.52 -11.22
CA GLU A 238 23.22 11.83 -12.18
C GLU A 238 24.70 12.11 -11.97
N ALA A 239 25.04 13.36 -11.64
CA ALA A 239 26.43 13.73 -11.33
C ALA A 239 26.95 13.06 -10.05
N GLU A 240 26.10 12.90 -9.03
CA GLU A 240 26.44 12.28 -7.76
C GLU A 240 26.40 10.73 -7.80
N ALA A 241 25.65 10.12 -8.71
CA ALA A 241 25.42 8.67 -8.79
C ALA A 241 26.71 7.83 -8.77
N PRO A 242 27.82 8.20 -9.48
CA PRO A 242 29.06 7.41 -9.44
C PRO A 242 29.70 7.32 -8.04
N SER A 243 29.37 8.24 -7.13
CA SER A 243 29.86 8.22 -5.75
C SER A 243 29.07 7.27 -4.83
N LYS A 244 27.88 6.84 -5.25
CA LYS A 244 26.96 6.02 -4.46
C LYS A 244 27.26 4.54 -4.67
N THR A 245 27.94 3.94 -3.69
CA THR A 245 28.45 2.55 -3.76
C THR A 245 28.06 1.68 -2.59
N GLY A 246 27.38 2.27 -1.59
CA GLY A 246 27.01 1.59 -0.35
C GLY A 246 25.74 0.73 -0.46
N PRO A 247 25.46 -0.04 0.59
CA PRO A 247 24.31 -0.92 0.65
C PRO A 247 22.99 -0.13 0.70
N SER A 248 21.95 -0.68 0.11
CA SER A 248 20.63 -0.05 0.06
C SER A 248 19.62 -0.71 1.01
N GLY A 249 19.81 -1.97 1.39
CA GLY A 249 19.00 -2.66 2.37
C GLY A 249 19.21 -2.15 3.79
N VAL A 250 18.29 -2.53 4.69
CA VAL A 250 18.32 -2.13 6.11
C VAL A 250 19.05 -3.15 7.01
N GLY A 251 19.43 -4.31 6.48
CA GLY A 251 19.99 -5.44 7.22
C GLY A 251 18.92 -6.34 7.85
N ARG A 252 19.28 -7.62 8.11
CA ARG A 252 18.33 -8.65 8.59
C ARG A 252 17.70 -8.32 9.93
N ASP A 253 18.48 -7.81 10.88
CA ASP A 253 17.99 -7.51 12.23
C ASP A 253 17.00 -6.35 12.22
N ASN A 254 17.33 -5.28 11.49
CA ASN A 254 16.43 -4.13 11.32
C ASN A 254 15.17 -4.51 10.53
N TYR A 255 15.29 -5.35 9.51
CA TYR A 255 14.16 -5.87 8.77
C TYR A 255 13.22 -6.67 9.70
N THR A 256 13.76 -7.59 10.49
CA THR A 256 12.99 -8.38 11.46
C THR A 256 12.30 -7.49 12.48
N TRP A 257 13.03 -6.50 13.01
CA TRP A 257 12.45 -5.54 13.96
C TRP A 257 11.29 -4.77 13.35
N TYR A 258 11.45 -4.29 12.10
CA TYR A 258 10.42 -3.55 11.39
C TYR A 258 9.17 -4.41 11.17
N GLN A 259 9.33 -5.64 10.69
CA GLN A 259 8.23 -6.58 10.50
C GLN A 259 7.45 -6.80 11.79
N GLN A 260 8.15 -7.05 12.90
CA GLN A 260 7.51 -7.35 14.17
C GLN A 260 6.90 -6.12 14.86
N ASN A 261 7.55 -4.97 14.81
CA ASN A 261 7.16 -3.81 15.61
C ASN A 261 6.38 -2.73 14.85
N VAL A 262 6.44 -2.74 13.52
CA VAL A 262 5.70 -1.81 12.65
C VAL A 262 4.58 -2.54 11.93
N HIS A 263 4.89 -3.58 11.14
CA HIS A 263 3.88 -4.34 10.40
C HIS A 263 3.13 -5.39 11.24
N LEU A 264 3.58 -5.63 12.47
CA LEU A 264 3.02 -6.63 13.40
C LEU A 264 2.93 -8.03 12.78
N VAL A 265 3.93 -8.39 11.98
CA VAL A 265 4.13 -9.71 11.40
C VAL A 265 5.02 -10.52 12.35
N PRO A 266 4.55 -11.64 12.94
CA PRO A 266 5.27 -12.36 14.01
C PRO A 266 6.39 -13.27 13.49
N LEU A 267 6.98 -12.93 12.33
CA LEU A 267 8.04 -13.69 11.68
C LEU A 267 9.37 -12.93 11.70
N SER A 268 10.47 -13.68 11.70
CA SER A 268 11.81 -13.14 11.44
C SER A 268 12.12 -13.16 9.95
N TRP A 269 13.20 -12.49 9.52
CA TRP A 269 13.72 -12.57 8.16
C TRP A 269 13.93 -14.02 7.70
N GLU A 270 14.50 -14.87 8.58
CA GLU A 270 14.74 -16.29 8.31
C GLU A 270 13.44 -17.10 8.19
N ASP A 271 12.41 -16.75 8.97
CA ASP A 271 11.11 -17.41 8.90
C ASP A 271 10.42 -17.07 7.57
N GLU A 272 10.49 -15.81 7.14
CA GLU A 272 9.95 -15.40 5.84
C GLU A 272 10.71 -16.07 4.68
N VAL A 273 12.03 -16.17 4.73
CA VAL A 273 12.81 -16.91 3.71
C VAL A 273 12.35 -18.38 3.61
N ARG A 274 12.11 -19.05 4.74
CA ARG A 274 11.63 -20.44 4.74
C ARG A 274 10.21 -20.54 4.16
N LEU A 275 9.34 -19.62 4.57
CA LEU A 275 7.96 -19.57 4.10
C LEU A 275 7.91 -19.34 2.60
N LEU A 276 8.60 -18.32 2.09
CA LEU A 276 8.57 -17.97 0.66
C LEU A 276 9.18 -19.08 -0.21
N LYS A 277 10.26 -19.72 0.23
CA LYS A 277 10.82 -20.91 -0.47
C LYS A 277 9.80 -22.04 -0.54
N ARG A 278 9.14 -22.34 0.57
CA ARG A 278 8.09 -23.37 0.61
C ARG A 278 6.93 -23.03 -0.32
N GLU A 279 6.46 -21.78 -0.33
CA GLU A 279 5.38 -21.34 -1.21
C GLU A 279 5.79 -21.33 -2.69
N LEU A 280 7.03 -20.97 -3.00
CA LEU A 280 7.58 -21.06 -4.35
C LEU A 280 7.60 -22.51 -4.86
N ASP A 281 8.12 -23.44 -4.06
CA ASP A 281 8.15 -24.87 -4.41
C ASP A 281 6.73 -25.43 -4.55
N ARG A 282 5.79 -25.00 -3.69
CA ARG A 282 4.38 -25.38 -3.76
C ARG A 282 3.72 -24.87 -5.05
N ALA A 283 3.94 -23.60 -5.37
CA ALA A 283 3.38 -22.99 -6.57
C ALA A 283 3.86 -23.70 -7.85
N TRP A 284 5.17 -23.96 -7.96
CA TRP A 284 5.74 -24.69 -9.10
C TRP A 284 5.22 -26.12 -9.21
N SER A 285 5.17 -26.87 -8.11
CA SER A 285 4.67 -28.25 -8.11
C SER A 285 3.18 -28.30 -8.44
N SER A 286 2.37 -27.40 -7.85
CA SER A 286 0.95 -27.31 -8.11
C SER A 286 0.64 -26.92 -9.57
N LEU A 287 1.41 -25.98 -10.12
CA LEU A 287 1.31 -25.64 -11.55
C LEU A 287 1.51 -26.89 -12.43
N LYS A 288 2.54 -27.71 -12.17
CA LYS A 288 2.79 -28.92 -12.95
C LYS A 288 1.69 -29.97 -12.80
N LEU A 289 1.07 -30.05 -11.62
CA LEU A 289 -0.08 -30.93 -11.38
C LEU A 289 -1.34 -30.45 -12.13
N GLU A 290 -1.60 -29.15 -12.15
CA GLU A 290 -2.71 -28.59 -12.93
C GLU A 290 -2.45 -28.73 -14.45
N GLU A 291 -1.25 -28.47 -14.95
CA GLU A 291 -0.88 -28.72 -16.35
C GLU A 291 -1.08 -30.20 -16.74
N GLN A 292 -0.73 -31.15 -15.86
CA GLN A 292 -0.98 -32.58 -16.07
C GLN A 292 -2.47 -32.91 -16.06
N ARG A 293 -3.25 -32.31 -15.15
CA ARG A 293 -4.72 -32.47 -15.09
C ARG A 293 -5.37 -31.98 -16.38
N ASN A 294 -4.89 -30.86 -16.89
CA ASN A 294 -5.46 -30.17 -18.05
C ASN A 294 -4.83 -30.57 -19.38
N LYS A 295 -3.97 -31.61 -19.44
CA LYS A 295 -3.17 -31.97 -20.62
C LYS A 295 -3.99 -32.21 -21.90
N ASP A 296 -5.22 -32.72 -21.76
CA ASP A 296 -6.11 -33.04 -22.85
C ASP A 296 -7.07 -31.88 -23.21
N LEU A 297 -7.03 -30.76 -22.46
CA LEU A 297 -7.81 -29.57 -22.75
C LEU A 297 -7.09 -28.66 -23.76
N PRO A 298 -7.83 -27.91 -24.59
CA PRO A 298 -7.22 -26.91 -25.47
C PRO A 298 -6.35 -25.92 -24.68
N PRO A 299 -5.25 -25.44 -25.25
CA PRO A 299 -4.45 -24.38 -24.62
C PRO A 299 -5.28 -23.10 -24.50
N MET A 300 -4.98 -22.30 -23.47
CA MET A 300 -5.52 -20.95 -23.37
C MET A 300 -4.99 -20.09 -24.51
N VAL A 301 -5.86 -19.23 -25.05
CA VAL A 301 -5.50 -18.28 -26.11
C VAL A 301 -5.63 -16.87 -25.55
N ALA A 302 -4.54 -16.09 -25.65
CA ALA A 302 -4.54 -14.70 -25.23
C ALA A 302 -5.40 -13.85 -26.18
N ALA A 303 -6.04 -12.82 -25.64
CA ALA A 303 -6.75 -11.83 -26.45
C ALA A 303 -5.78 -11.17 -27.44
N SER A 304 -6.18 -11.11 -28.71
CA SER A 304 -5.40 -10.59 -29.83
C SER A 304 -5.91 -9.23 -30.32
N THR A 305 -7.09 -8.82 -29.86
CA THR A 305 -7.73 -7.54 -30.24
C THR A 305 -8.32 -6.83 -29.03
N PRO A 306 -8.51 -5.48 -29.12
CA PRO A 306 -9.19 -4.72 -28.08
C PRO A 306 -10.59 -5.26 -27.74
N ALA A 307 -11.35 -5.69 -28.74
CA ALA A 307 -12.71 -6.22 -28.54
C ALA A 307 -12.70 -7.57 -27.80
N GLU A 308 -11.75 -8.45 -28.10
CA GLU A 308 -11.58 -9.72 -27.39
C GLU A 308 -11.18 -9.50 -25.92
N TYR A 309 -10.25 -8.59 -25.68
CA TYR A 309 -9.84 -8.25 -24.31
C TYR A 309 -11.01 -7.68 -23.51
N ALA A 310 -11.71 -6.69 -24.06
CA ALA A 310 -12.85 -6.06 -23.40
C ALA A 310 -13.96 -7.09 -23.06
N ALA A 311 -14.26 -8.02 -23.97
CA ALA A 311 -15.23 -9.07 -23.72
C ALA A 311 -14.79 -10.03 -22.60
N LYS A 312 -13.51 -10.43 -22.57
CA LYS A 312 -12.95 -11.28 -21.50
C LYS A 312 -12.97 -10.57 -20.15
N ALA A 313 -12.60 -9.28 -20.11
CA ALA A 313 -12.56 -8.49 -18.89
C ALA A 313 -13.97 -8.27 -18.31
N ASP A 314 -14.96 -7.95 -19.15
CA ASP A 314 -16.36 -7.81 -18.74
C ASP A 314 -16.94 -9.12 -18.18
N GLU A 315 -16.70 -10.25 -18.89
CA GLU A 315 -17.15 -11.57 -18.41
C GLU A 315 -16.43 -11.98 -17.12
N ALA A 316 -15.13 -11.69 -16.97
CA ALA A 316 -14.38 -12.00 -15.75
C ALA A 316 -14.96 -11.25 -14.53
N ALA A 317 -15.22 -9.94 -14.67
CA ALA A 317 -15.86 -9.17 -13.60
C ALA A 317 -17.24 -9.71 -13.26
N SER A 318 -18.08 -9.98 -14.27
CA SER A 318 -19.43 -10.55 -14.07
C SER A 318 -19.39 -11.92 -13.41
N ARG A 319 -18.43 -12.78 -13.79
CA ARG A 319 -18.21 -14.10 -13.19
C ARG A 319 -17.82 -14.02 -11.72
N ILE A 320 -16.91 -13.11 -11.38
CA ILE A 320 -16.48 -12.89 -10.00
C ILE A 320 -17.67 -12.44 -9.15
N MET A 321 -18.42 -11.43 -9.60
CA MET A 321 -19.56 -10.92 -8.84
C MET A 321 -20.63 -12.00 -8.60
N ARG A 322 -21.01 -12.75 -9.63
CA ARG A 322 -21.93 -13.90 -9.49
C ARG A 322 -21.39 -14.94 -8.51
N PHE A 323 -20.12 -15.30 -8.61
CA PHE A 323 -19.48 -16.26 -7.72
C PHE A 323 -19.52 -15.82 -6.25
N LEU A 324 -19.20 -14.55 -5.95
CA LEU A 324 -19.22 -14.01 -4.59
C LEU A 324 -20.62 -14.12 -3.97
N GLU A 325 -21.67 -13.86 -4.77
CA GLU A 325 -23.07 -13.94 -4.33
C GLU A 325 -23.56 -15.39 -4.22
N GLU A 326 -23.44 -16.20 -5.30
CA GLU A 326 -23.97 -17.57 -5.39
C GLU A 326 -23.29 -18.54 -4.44
N GLN A 327 -21.99 -18.36 -4.17
CA GLN A 327 -21.23 -19.19 -3.23
C GLN A 327 -21.19 -18.63 -1.82
N GLU A 328 -21.95 -17.56 -1.55
CA GLU A 328 -22.01 -16.91 -0.22
C GLU A 328 -20.61 -16.65 0.35
N ILE A 329 -19.69 -16.08 -0.46
CA ILE A 329 -18.31 -15.81 -0.04
C ILE A 329 -18.24 -14.58 0.87
N VAL A 330 -18.96 -13.52 0.52
CA VAL A 330 -19.00 -12.23 1.23
C VAL A 330 -20.35 -11.57 0.97
N THR A 331 -20.77 -10.63 1.81
CA THR A 331 -21.92 -9.78 1.48
C THR A 331 -21.58 -8.88 0.30
N VAL A 332 -22.23 -9.11 -0.84
CA VAL A 332 -22.10 -8.27 -2.02
C VAL A 332 -22.90 -6.98 -1.82
N THR A 333 -22.23 -5.84 -1.95
CA THR A 333 -22.80 -4.49 -1.82
C THR A 333 -22.82 -3.76 -3.15
N ASP A 334 -23.66 -2.72 -3.26
CA ASP A 334 -23.86 -1.98 -4.51
C ASP A 334 -22.59 -1.29 -5.07
N TYR A 335 -21.60 -1.02 -4.23
CA TYR A 335 -20.34 -0.39 -4.64
C TYR A 335 -19.30 -1.37 -5.21
N MET A 336 -19.41 -2.68 -4.95
CA MET A 336 -18.36 -3.64 -5.34
C MET A 336 -18.25 -3.79 -6.87
N GLU A 337 -19.37 -3.97 -7.57
CA GLU A 337 -19.34 -4.11 -9.04
C GLU A 337 -18.82 -2.83 -9.74
N PRO A 338 -19.26 -1.62 -9.40
CA PRO A 338 -18.64 -0.39 -9.90
C PRO A 338 -17.13 -0.31 -9.61
N ALA A 339 -16.69 -0.71 -8.42
CA ALA A 339 -15.29 -0.65 -8.03
C ALA A 339 -14.39 -1.54 -8.92
N ILE A 340 -14.75 -2.80 -9.12
CA ILE A 340 -13.98 -3.68 -10.02
C ILE A 340 -14.05 -3.22 -11.48
N ARG A 341 -15.21 -2.76 -11.95
CA ARG A 341 -15.40 -2.34 -13.34
C ARG A 341 -14.62 -1.08 -13.71
N ALA A 342 -14.30 -0.22 -12.76
CA ALA A 342 -13.46 0.95 -12.97
C ALA A 342 -12.00 0.58 -13.32
N HIS A 343 -11.57 -0.66 -13.06
CA HIS A 343 -10.17 -1.09 -13.15
C HIS A 343 -9.93 -2.26 -14.12
N LEU A 344 -10.84 -2.54 -15.05
CA LEU A 344 -10.70 -3.67 -16.01
C LEU A 344 -9.48 -3.56 -16.92
N GLY A 345 -8.86 -2.38 -17.01
CA GLY A 345 -7.72 -2.13 -17.89
C GLY A 345 -8.11 -2.08 -19.37
N ALA A 346 -7.11 -2.14 -20.24
CA ALA A 346 -7.27 -2.08 -21.68
C ALA A 346 -6.37 -3.11 -22.38
N PHE A 347 -6.70 -3.38 -23.66
CA PHE A 347 -5.85 -4.21 -24.51
C PHE A 347 -4.45 -3.61 -24.66
N VAL A 348 -3.44 -4.45 -24.52
CA VAL A 348 -2.03 -4.11 -24.73
C VAL A 348 -1.46 -5.04 -25.81
N PRO A 349 -0.72 -4.53 -26.82
CA PRO A 349 -0.02 -5.36 -27.80
C PRO A 349 0.93 -6.36 -27.14
N GLU A 350 1.06 -7.57 -27.71
CA GLU A 350 1.80 -8.69 -27.10
C GLU A 350 3.25 -8.34 -26.74
N GLU A 351 3.93 -7.60 -27.61
CA GLU A 351 5.33 -7.21 -27.47
C GLU A 351 5.60 -6.26 -26.32
N THR A 352 4.58 -5.54 -25.84
CA THR A 352 4.71 -4.54 -24.76
C THR A 352 4.07 -5.00 -23.44
N ARG A 353 3.51 -6.23 -23.39
CA ARG A 353 2.90 -6.76 -22.17
C ARG A 353 3.94 -7.07 -21.11
N ASN A 354 3.73 -6.54 -19.91
CA ASN A 354 4.39 -7.01 -18.71
C ASN A 354 3.73 -8.30 -18.17
N PHE A 355 4.24 -8.84 -17.07
CA PHE A 355 3.76 -10.08 -16.46
C PHE A 355 2.24 -10.10 -16.22
N PHE A 356 1.69 -9.06 -15.57
CA PHE A 356 0.27 -8.99 -15.24
C PHE A 356 -0.60 -8.81 -16.50
N MET A 357 -0.12 -8.03 -17.45
CA MET A 357 -0.80 -7.87 -18.74
C MET A 357 -0.84 -9.18 -19.52
N ILE A 358 0.26 -9.98 -19.52
CA ILE A 358 0.28 -11.31 -20.13
C ILE A 358 -0.81 -12.17 -19.49
N THR A 359 -0.84 -12.25 -18.15
CA THR A 359 -1.81 -13.04 -17.40
C THR A 359 -3.24 -12.64 -17.73
N ALA A 360 -3.56 -11.34 -17.66
CA ALA A 360 -4.91 -10.83 -17.94
C ALA A 360 -5.37 -11.04 -19.39
N HIS A 361 -4.46 -11.10 -20.37
CA HIS A 361 -4.85 -11.37 -21.75
C HIS A 361 -5.20 -12.84 -22.00
N TYR A 362 -4.67 -13.78 -21.21
CA TYR A 362 -5.12 -15.18 -21.24
C TYR A 362 -6.49 -15.35 -20.59
N ASP A 363 -6.61 -15.04 -19.30
CA ASP A 363 -7.87 -14.93 -18.55
C ASP A 363 -7.72 -13.83 -17.46
N PRO A 364 -8.50 -12.76 -17.51
CA PRO A 364 -8.41 -11.69 -16.52
C PRO A 364 -8.82 -12.10 -15.11
N ALA A 365 -9.70 -13.10 -14.96
CA ALA A 365 -10.33 -13.40 -13.67
C ALA A 365 -9.34 -13.73 -12.54
N PRO A 366 -8.25 -14.51 -12.73
CA PRO A 366 -7.27 -14.73 -11.67
C PRO A 366 -6.61 -13.44 -11.18
N LEU A 367 -6.32 -12.49 -12.07
CA LEU A 367 -5.80 -11.18 -11.66
C LEU A 367 -6.91 -10.32 -11.02
N PHE A 368 -8.13 -10.37 -11.55
CA PHE A 368 -9.24 -9.57 -11.04
C PHE A 368 -9.74 -10.01 -9.66
N THR A 369 -9.45 -11.23 -9.21
CA THR A 369 -9.69 -11.59 -7.81
C THR A 369 -8.79 -10.78 -6.87
N HIS A 370 -7.57 -10.41 -7.29
CA HIS A 370 -6.69 -9.50 -6.57
C HIS A 370 -7.29 -8.10 -6.41
N PHE A 371 -8.19 -7.68 -7.28
CA PHE A 371 -8.94 -6.43 -7.20
C PHE A 371 -9.91 -6.37 -6.00
N TYR A 372 -9.86 -7.35 -5.10
CA TYR A 372 -10.44 -7.26 -3.76
C TYR A 372 -10.04 -5.97 -3.03
N HIS A 373 -8.84 -5.44 -3.32
CA HIS A 373 -8.39 -4.12 -2.89
C HIS A 373 -9.41 -3.01 -3.17
N TRP A 374 -9.98 -2.98 -4.38
CA TRP A 374 -10.94 -1.93 -4.76
C TRP A 374 -12.26 -2.04 -4.01
N PHE A 375 -12.65 -3.26 -3.58
CA PHE A 375 -13.79 -3.43 -2.69
C PHE A 375 -13.49 -2.87 -1.30
N GLU A 376 -12.29 -3.10 -0.78
CA GLU A 376 -11.86 -2.57 0.51
C GLU A 376 -11.77 -1.05 0.51
N LEU A 377 -11.16 -0.45 -0.53
CA LEU A 377 -11.08 1.00 -0.66
C LEU A 377 -12.46 1.65 -0.80
N ALA A 378 -13.35 1.06 -1.60
CA ALA A 378 -14.71 1.56 -1.74
C ALA A 378 -15.48 1.47 -0.41
N ARG A 379 -15.28 0.39 0.37
CA ARG A 379 -15.85 0.26 1.70
C ARG A 379 -15.31 1.33 2.66
N MET A 380 -14.01 1.54 2.71
CA MET A 380 -13.38 2.58 3.56
C MET A 380 -13.93 3.98 3.23
N ASP A 381 -14.16 4.27 1.96
CA ASP A 381 -14.69 5.56 1.51
C ASP A 381 -16.19 5.74 1.87
N LEU A 382 -16.99 4.67 1.81
CA LEU A 382 -18.46 4.73 1.92
C LEU A 382 -19.00 4.26 3.27
N GLU A 383 -18.28 3.40 3.97
CA GLU A 383 -18.63 2.78 5.25
C GLU A 383 -17.45 2.88 6.23
N PRO A 384 -16.98 4.10 6.57
CA PRO A 384 -15.81 4.28 7.44
C PRO A 384 -16.04 3.66 8.81
N HIS A 385 -14.98 3.07 9.38
CA HIS A 385 -15.03 2.43 10.69
C HIS A 385 -15.39 3.42 11.82
N ASP A 386 -16.08 2.95 12.88
CA ASP A 386 -16.49 3.79 14.01
C ASP A 386 -15.31 4.37 14.80
N SER A 387 -14.19 3.63 14.90
CA SER A 387 -12.98 4.13 15.57
C SER A 387 -12.27 5.16 14.69
N PRO A 388 -12.03 6.39 15.19
CA PRO A 388 -11.26 7.41 14.47
C PRO A 388 -9.82 6.96 14.11
N ILE A 389 -9.26 5.98 14.84
CA ILE A 389 -7.93 5.42 14.59
C ILE A 389 -7.91 4.60 13.29
N ARG A 390 -9.04 3.99 12.92
CA ARG A 390 -9.17 3.17 11.72
C ARG A 390 -9.86 3.88 10.55
N GLN A 391 -10.34 5.12 10.75
CA GLN A 391 -10.91 5.92 9.67
C GLN A 391 -9.80 6.40 8.73
N GLY A 392 -9.72 5.81 7.56
CA GLY A 392 -8.69 6.10 6.58
C GLY A 392 -7.40 5.30 6.77
N SER A 393 -6.36 5.68 6.04
CA SER A 393 -5.08 4.94 6.03
C SER A 393 -4.36 5.05 7.36
N VAL A 394 -3.91 3.92 7.89
CA VAL A 394 -2.91 3.89 8.95
C VAL A 394 -1.52 4.22 8.37
N LEU A 395 -0.67 4.90 9.15
CA LEU A 395 0.65 5.36 8.67
C LEU A 395 1.65 4.21 8.50
N TYR A 396 2.73 4.48 7.78
CA TYR A 396 3.86 3.56 7.55
C TYR A 396 3.46 2.23 6.89
N ASN A 397 2.33 2.24 6.16
CA ASN A 397 1.82 1.10 5.40
C ASN A 397 1.72 -0.19 6.24
N ILE A 398 1.40 -0.06 7.53
CA ILE A 398 1.29 -1.20 8.46
C ILE A 398 0.14 -2.15 8.08
N PHE A 399 -0.73 -1.74 7.17
CA PHE A 399 -1.81 -2.52 6.59
C PHE A 399 -1.35 -3.56 5.55
N ASP A 400 -0.10 -3.53 5.07
CA ASP A 400 0.36 -4.35 3.92
C ASP A 400 0.04 -5.83 4.06
N SER A 401 0.28 -6.43 5.23
CA SER A 401 -0.02 -7.84 5.47
C SER A 401 -1.52 -8.16 5.33
N ARG A 402 -2.40 -7.21 5.64
CA ARG A 402 -3.84 -7.35 5.51
C ARG A 402 -4.30 -7.14 4.07
N ASN A 403 -3.91 -6.06 3.43
CA ASN A 403 -4.38 -5.73 2.09
C ASN A 403 -3.79 -6.66 1.04
N GLU A 404 -2.47 -6.72 0.92
CA GLU A 404 -1.79 -7.60 -0.05
C GLU A 404 -2.00 -9.08 0.26
N GLY A 405 -2.00 -9.43 1.55
CA GLY A 405 -2.24 -10.79 1.99
C GLY A 405 -3.65 -11.28 1.67
N THR A 406 -4.66 -10.43 1.85
CA THR A 406 -6.05 -10.79 1.48
C THR A 406 -6.19 -10.91 -0.02
N ALA A 407 -5.74 -9.93 -0.79
CA ALA A 407 -5.84 -9.94 -2.24
C ALA A 407 -5.13 -11.16 -2.85
N THR A 408 -3.95 -11.53 -2.35
CA THR A 408 -3.24 -12.75 -2.76
C THR A 408 -3.92 -14.02 -2.25
N GLY A 409 -4.45 -14.00 -1.03
CA GLY A 409 -5.14 -15.14 -0.43
C GLY A 409 -6.42 -15.52 -1.18
N VAL A 410 -7.24 -14.54 -1.54
CA VAL A 410 -8.49 -14.79 -2.26
C VAL A 410 -8.29 -15.36 -3.66
N GLU A 411 -7.16 -15.10 -4.33
CA GLU A 411 -6.84 -15.75 -5.61
C GLU A 411 -6.88 -17.29 -5.50
N GLU A 412 -6.26 -17.82 -4.45
CA GLU A 412 -6.23 -19.27 -4.21
C GLU A 412 -7.53 -19.75 -3.52
N MET A 413 -8.07 -19.02 -2.56
CA MET A 413 -9.29 -19.38 -1.85
C MET A 413 -10.50 -19.48 -2.80
N PHE A 414 -10.67 -18.52 -3.70
CA PHE A 414 -11.75 -18.55 -4.69
C PHE A 414 -11.56 -19.66 -5.72
N MET A 415 -10.31 -19.97 -6.08
CA MET A 415 -9.99 -21.13 -6.89
C MET A 415 -10.47 -22.45 -6.23
N HIS A 416 -10.23 -22.59 -4.92
CA HIS A 416 -10.68 -23.77 -4.18
C HIS A 416 -12.20 -23.80 -3.94
N ALA A 417 -12.84 -22.64 -3.87
CA ALA A 417 -14.29 -22.51 -3.72
C ALA A 417 -15.06 -22.69 -5.05
N GLY A 418 -14.37 -22.94 -6.18
CA GLY A 418 -14.99 -23.32 -7.45
C GLY A 418 -15.09 -22.23 -8.51
N LEU A 419 -14.50 -21.05 -8.32
CA LEU A 419 -14.56 -19.96 -9.30
C LEU A 419 -14.11 -20.37 -10.73
N TYR A 420 -13.24 -21.38 -10.85
CA TYR A 420 -12.66 -21.83 -12.11
C TYR A 420 -13.09 -23.24 -12.52
N ASP A 421 -14.22 -23.76 -12.00
CA ASP A 421 -14.69 -25.12 -12.34
C ASP A 421 -15.00 -25.25 -13.83
N ASP A 422 -15.54 -24.18 -14.45
CA ASP A 422 -15.84 -24.11 -15.88
C ASP A 422 -14.63 -23.68 -16.74
N SER A 423 -13.53 -23.22 -16.10
CA SER A 423 -12.31 -22.77 -16.77
C SER A 423 -11.06 -23.32 -16.08
N PRO A 424 -10.85 -24.65 -16.05
CA PRO A 424 -9.85 -25.29 -15.20
C PRO A 424 -8.39 -24.85 -15.49
N ARG A 425 -8.09 -24.36 -16.72
CA ARG A 425 -6.75 -23.81 -17.01
C ARG A 425 -6.48 -22.48 -16.34
N SER A 426 -7.51 -21.74 -15.90
CA SER A 426 -7.33 -20.50 -15.13
C SER A 426 -6.65 -20.77 -13.78
N ARG A 427 -6.79 -21.99 -13.23
CA ARG A 427 -6.07 -22.46 -12.05
C ARG A 427 -4.54 -22.46 -12.23
N GLU A 428 -4.06 -22.70 -13.47
CA GLU A 428 -2.63 -22.61 -13.79
C GLU A 428 -2.12 -21.18 -13.61
N LEU A 429 -2.94 -20.16 -13.92
CA LEU A 429 -2.58 -18.75 -13.75
C LEU A 429 -2.42 -18.37 -12.28
N VAL A 430 -3.29 -18.86 -11.41
CA VAL A 430 -3.18 -18.64 -9.94
C VAL A 430 -1.83 -19.12 -9.42
N TRP A 431 -1.41 -20.33 -9.81
CA TRP A 431 -0.10 -20.86 -9.40
C TRP A 431 1.09 -20.12 -10.00
N ILE A 432 0.96 -19.61 -11.24
CA ILE A 432 1.98 -18.77 -11.88
C ILE A 432 2.13 -17.45 -11.13
N MET A 433 1.03 -16.81 -10.74
CA MET A 433 1.05 -15.56 -9.97
C MET A 433 1.64 -15.77 -8.57
N LEU A 434 1.27 -16.86 -7.88
CA LEU A 434 1.85 -17.17 -6.58
C LEU A 434 3.37 -17.42 -6.67
N ALA A 435 3.85 -18.13 -7.70
CA ALA A 435 5.28 -18.35 -7.92
C ALA A 435 6.02 -17.02 -8.16
N GLN A 436 5.45 -16.12 -8.95
CA GLN A 436 5.99 -14.78 -9.20
C GLN A 436 6.08 -13.98 -7.89
N ARG A 437 5.02 -13.96 -7.07
CA ARG A 437 5.03 -13.25 -5.78
C ARG A 437 6.05 -13.81 -4.80
N ALA A 438 6.17 -15.13 -4.71
CA ALA A 438 7.17 -15.76 -3.85
C ALA A 438 8.61 -15.46 -4.34
N ALA A 439 8.85 -15.48 -5.64
CA ALA A 439 10.16 -15.19 -6.23
C ALA A 439 10.59 -13.73 -5.98
N ARG A 440 9.67 -12.76 -6.21
CA ARG A 440 9.98 -11.34 -5.98
C ARG A 440 10.21 -11.03 -4.50
N GLY A 441 9.43 -11.64 -3.61
CA GLY A 441 9.59 -11.49 -2.16
C GLY A 441 10.92 -12.06 -1.66
N LEU A 442 11.39 -13.19 -2.21
CA LEU A 442 12.74 -13.73 -1.92
C LEU A 442 13.83 -12.76 -2.35
N GLY A 443 13.74 -12.20 -3.56
CA GLY A 443 14.68 -11.16 -4.02
C GLY A 443 14.72 -9.97 -3.06
N SER A 444 13.56 -9.47 -2.65
CA SER A 444 13.42 -8.39 -1.66
C SER A 444 14.12 -8.71 -0.33
N LEU A 445 13.92 -9.91 0.21
CA LEU A 445 14.56 -10.34 1.46
C LEU A 445 16.09 -10.30 1.37
N TYR A 446 16.65 -10.85 0.29
CA TYR A 446 18.10 -10.86 0.09
C TYR A 446 18.68 -9.47 -0.20
N ALA A 447 17.93 -8.60 -0.90
CA ALA A 447 18.32 -7.20 -1.09
C ALA A 447 18.35 -6.44 0.25
N HIS A 448 17.33 -6.63 1.12
CA HIS A 448 17.32 -6.03 2.45
C HIS A 448 18.43 -6.56 3.37
N ALA A 449 18.80 -7.82 3.23
CA ALA A 449 19.95 -8.40 3.94
C ALA A 449 21.30 -7.86 3.44
N ASN A 450 21.32 -7.08 2.36
CA ASN A 450 22.52 -6.64 1.63
C ASN A 450 23.37 -7.83 1.09
N GLU A 451 22.72 -8.96 0.77
CA GLU A 451 23.33 -10.14 0.17
C GLU A 451 23.20 -10.15 -1.35
N MET A 452 22.25 -9.37 -1.86
CA MET A 452 22.02 -9.14 -3.29
C MET A 452 21.86 -7.65 -3.56
N THR A 453 22.31 -7.23 -4.74
CA THR A 453 21.91 -5.95 -5.33
C THR A 453 20.45 -6.03 -5.81
N MET A 454 19.84 -4.89 -6.09
CA MET A 454 18.51 -4.84 -6.69
C MET A 454 18.47 -5.59 -8.04
N GLU A 455 19.54 -5.54 -8.84
CA GLU A 455 19.66 -6.27 -10.11
C GLU A 455 19.68 -7.80 -9.89
N GLU A 456 20.46 -8.30 -8.94
CA GLU A 456 20.50 -9.72 -8.58
C GLU A 456 19.15 -10.20 -8.00
N ALA A 457 18.47 -9.38 -7.20
CA ALA A 457 17.11 -9.66 -6.72
C ALA A 457 16.11 -9.73 -7.87
N GLY A 458 16.22 -8.84 -8.85
CA GLY A 458 15.44 -8.87 -10.09
C GLY A 458 15.70 -10.15 -10.90
N GLN A 459 16.94 -10.65 -10.94
CA GLN A 459 17.27 -11.90 -11.59
C GLN A 459 16.58 -13.10 -10.92
N VAL A 460 16.54 -13.16 -9.58
CA VAL A 460 15.77 -14.20 -8.85
C VAL A 460 14.30 -14.15 -9.23
N HIS A 461 13.73 -12.95 -9.30
CA HIS A 461 12.34 -12.75 -9.70
C HIS A 461 12.06 -13.30 -11.13
N MET A 462 12.95 -13.02 -12.08
CA MET A 462 12.81 -13.53 -13.47
C MET A 462 12.97 -15.04 -13.55
N ASP A 463 14.03 -15.58 -12.95
CA ASP A 463 14.41 -17.01 -13.11
C ASP A 463 13.37 -17.96 -12.51
N TRP A 464 12.69 -17.53 -11.43
CA TRP A 464 11.71 -18.34 -10.73
C TRP A 464 10.26 -18.05 -11.10
N THR A 465 10.01 -17.07 -11.97
CA THR A 465 8.67 -16.86 -12.54
C THR A 465 8.42 -17.84 -13.70
N PRO A 466 7.35 -18.66 -13.63
CA PRO A 466 7.09 -19.68 -14.65
C PRO A 466 6.92 -19.10 -16.06
N ARG A 467 7.17 -19.95 -17.06
CA ARG A 467 6.98 -19.66 -18.50
C ARG A 467 7.84 -18.52 -19.05
N GLY A 468 8.78 -17.97 -18.28
CA GLY A 468 9.60 -16.82 -18.69
C GLY A 468 8.75 -15.56 -18.94
N TRP A 469 7.62 -15.42 -18.24
CA TRP A 469 6.72 -14.29 -18.41
C TRP A 469 7.20 -13.02 -17.72
N MET A 470 8.08 -13.16 -16.73
CA MET A 470 8.75 -11.99 -16.15
C MET A 470 9.96 -11.62 -17.00
N LYS A 471 9.97 -10.41 -17.50
CA LYS A 471 10.99 -9.89 -18.42
C LYS A 471 11.79 -8.77 -17.73
N THR A 472 13.03 -8.59 -18.15
CA THR A 472 13.81 -7.41 -17.76
C THR A 472 13.24 -6.19 -18.47
N GLU A 473 12.56 -5.33 -17.72
CA GLU A 473 12.00 -4.09 -18.25
C GLU A 473 11.76 -3.11 -17.08
N PRO A 474 11.79 -1.79 -17.34
CA PRO A 474 11.75 -0.77 -16.27
C PRO A 474 10.35 -0.55 -15.68
N GLU A 475 9.30 -0.89 -16.40
CA GLU A 475 7.93 -0.51 -16.03
C GLU A 475 7.37 -1.37 -14.89
N LEU A 476 7.76 -2.64 -14.80
CA LEU A 476 7.33 -3.54 -13.74
C LEU A 476 8.52 -4.05 -12.91
N LEU A 477 9.47 -4.79 -13.52
CA LEU A 477 10.53 -5.45 -12.75
C LEU A 477 11.35 -4.46 -11.91
N ILE A 478 11.85 -3.39 -12.54
CA ILE A 478 12.67 -2.39 -11.83
C ILE A 478 11.82 -1.60 -10.85
N PHE A 479 10.58 -1.26 -11.23
CA PHE A 479 9.63 -0.60 -10.33
C PHE A 479 9.41 -1.43 -9.05
N GLU A 480 9.03 -2.70 -9.19
CA GLU A 480 8.77 -3.57 -8.04
C GLU A 480 9.99 -3.76 -7.15
N GLN A 481 11.18 -4.06 -7.72
CA GLN A 481 12.40 -4.24 -6.93
C GLN A 481 12.81 -2.95 -6.20
N HIS A 482 12.61 -1.80 -6.82
CA HIS A 482 12.86 -0.50 -6.18
C HIS A 482 11.87 -0.23 -5.05
N LEU A 483 10.57 -0.43 -5.30
CA LEU A 483 9.52 -0.27 -4.29
C LEU A 483 9.78 -1.13 -3.06
N TYR A 484 10.13 -2.40 -3.25
CA TYR A 484 10.41 -3.31 -2.13
C TYR A 484 11.63 -2.89 -1.32
N LEU A 485 12.64 -2.30 -1.96
CA LEU A 485 13.82 -1.79 -1.27
C LEU A 485 13.52 -0.49 -0.50
N ARG A 486 12.58 0.31 -0.97
CA ARG A 486 12.09 1.52 -0.29
C ARG A 486 11.22 1.21 0.93
N GLN A 487 10.45 0.12 0.86
CA GLN A 487 9.47 -0.29 1.88
C GLN A 487 9.78 -1.70 2.37
N PRO A 488 10.52 -1.86 3.48
CA PRO A 488 10.78 -3.17 4.06
C PRO A 488 9.50 -3.93 4.35
N GLY A 489 9.42 -5.19 3.92
CA GLY A 489 8.25 -6.05 4.14
C GLY A 489 7.19 -6.01 3.04
N TYR A 490 7.14 -4.98 2.18
CA TYR A 490 6.12 -4.92 1.14
C TYR A 490 6.24 -6.10 0.16
N GLY A 491 7.43 -6.38 -0.35
CA GLY A 491 7.65 -7.48 -1.30
C GLY A 491 7.28 -8.87 -0.75
N THR A 492 7.28 -9.06 0.57
CA THR A 492 6.90 -10.33 1.21
C THR A 492 5.45 -10.37 1.67
N SER A 493 4.80 -9.22 1.85
CA SER A 493 3.46 -9.08 2.43
C SER A 493 2.39 -9.91 1.69
N TYR A 494 2.52 -10.07 0.38
CA TYR A 494 1.67 -10.92 -0.45
C TYR A 494 1.60 -12.35 0.06
N VAL A 495 2.75 -12.97 0.27
CA VAL A 495 2.85 -14.38 0.70
C VAL A 495 2.73 -14.51 2.21
N THR A 496 3.36 -13.61 2.94
CA THR A 496 3.32 -13.59 4.41
C THR A 496 1.93 -13.28 4.92
N GLY A 497 1.29 -12.26 4.36
CA GLY A 497 -0.09 -11.89 4.70
C GLY A 497 -1.09 -12.97 4.31
N LYS A 498 -0.94 -13.60 3.12
CA LYS A 498 -1.72 -14.78 2.73
C LYS A 498 -1.61 -15.90 3.77
N TYR A 499 -0.40 -16.21 4.22
CA TYR A 499 -0.17 -17.23 5.25
C TYR A 499 -0.89 -16.88 6.56
N LEU A 500 -0.81 -15.63 7.01
CA LEU A 500 -1.49 -15.18 8.23
C LEU A 500 -3.02 -15.18 8.07
N LEU A 501 -3.54 -14.87 6.88
CA LEU A 501 -4.96 -14.95 6.57
C LEU A 501 -5.46 -16.41 6.62
N GLU A 502 -4.74 -17.34 6.00
CA GLU A 502 -5.05 -18.78 6.04
C GLU A 502 -5.05 -19.32 7.48
N ARG A 503 -4.08 -18.89 8.29
CA ARG A 503 -4.03 -19.22 9.72
C ARG A 503 -5.25 -18.66 10.45
N THR A 504 -5.61 -17.40 10.19
CA THR A 504 -6.80 -16.76 10.79
C THR A 504 -8.08 -17.52 10.44
N LEU A 505 -8.25 -17.90 9.18
CA LEU A 505 -9.37 -18.70 8.72
C LEU A 505 -9.43 -20.06 9.43
N ALA A 506 -8.28 -20.75 9.53
CA ALA A 506 -8.20 -22.04 10.21
C ALA A 506 -8.56 -21.93 11.71
N ASP A 507 -8.08 -20.89 12.40
CA ASP A 507 -8.39 -20.67 13.82
C ASP A 507 -9.87 -20.33 14.02
N VAL A 508 -10.47 -19.49 13.18
CA VAL A 508 -11.90 -19.18 13.23
C VAL A 508 -12.73 -20.43 12.97
N ALA A 509 -12.39 -21.25 11.96
CA ALA A 509 -13.09 -22.48 11.64
C ALA A 509 -13.04 -23.48 12.82
N LYS A 510 -11.84 -23.67 13.40
CA LYS A 510 -11.64 -24.54 14.56
C LYS A 510 -12.44 -24.09 15.77
N LEU A 511 -12.42 -22.80 16.09
CA LEU A 511 -13.18 -22.23 17.21
C LEU A 511 -14.70 -22.34 17.00
N SER A 512 -15.18 -22.20 15.75
CA SER A 512 -16.59 -22.44 15.42
C SER A 512 -16.98 -23.90 15.68
N GLU A 513 -16.15 -24.84 15.24
CA GLU A 513 -16.36 -26.27 15.48
C GLU A 513 -16.37 -26.61 16.99
N GLU A 514 -15.47 -26.05 17.78
CA GLU A 514 -15.42 -26.22 19.25
C GLU A 514 -16.67 -25.68 19.96
N ARG A 515 -17.33 -24.67 19.38
CA ARG A 515 -18.57 -24.07 19.87
C ARG A 515 -19.82 -24.81 19.35
N GLY A 516 -19.66 -25.76 18.42
CA GLY A 516 -20.76 -26.42 17.72
C GLY A 516 -21.49 -25.50 16.73
N GLU A 517 -20.81 -24.48 16.22
CA GLU A 517 -21.29 -23.54 15.21
C GLU A 517 -20.82 -23.98 13.81
N GLU A 518 -21.62 -23.71 12.79
CA GLU A 518 -21.26 -23.95 11.40
C GLU A 518 -20.31 -22.84 10.92
N PHE A 519 -19.14 -23.20 10.37
CA PHE A 519 -18.26 -22.24 9.72
C PHE A 519 -18.84 -21.84 8.36
N ARG A 520 -18.94 -20.52 8.11
CA ARG A 520 -19.39 -19.95 6.84
C ARG A 520 -18.36 -18.93 6.32
N MET A 521 -17.98 -19.06 5.05
CA MET A 521 -17.04 -18.13 4.41
C MET A 521 -17.55 -16.69 4.47
N LYS A 522 -18.85 -16.50 4.23
CA LYS A 522 -19.49 -15.18 4.30
C LYS A 522 -19.29 -14.51 5.66
N ASP A 523 -19.55 -15.23 6.74
CA ASP A 523 -19.40 -14.69 8.09
C ASP A 523 -17.92 -14.36 8.40
N PHE A 524 -16.99 -15.14 7.86
CA PHE A 524 -15.55 -14.87 7.98
C PHE A 524 -15.15 -13.57 7.27
N PHE A 525 -15.48 -13.42 5.99
CA PHE A 525 -15.09 -12.23 5.22
C PHE A 525 -15.84 -10.97 5.67
N ASP A 526 -17.13 -11.07 6.00
CA ASP A 526 -17.89 -9.93 6.51
C ASP A 526 -17.31 -9.41 7.84
N ARG A 527 -16.89 -10.30 8.75
CA ARG A 527 -16.21 -9.91 10.00
C ARG A 527 -14.83 -9.34 9.73
N LEU A 528 -14.05 -9.96 8.85
CA LEU A 528 -12.72 -9.46 8.46
C LEU A 528 -12.81 -8.06 7.86
N ASN A 529 -13.79 -7.81 7.00
CA ASN A 529 -14.03 -6.51 6.39
C ASN A 529 -14.50 -5.45 7.41
N ALA A 530 -15.32 -5.84 8.38
CA ALA A 530 -15.81 -4.93 9.42
C ALA A 530 -14.70 -4.42 10.38
N ILE A 531 -13.59 -5.14 10.50
CA ILE A 531 -12.42 -4.75 11.31
C ILE A 531 -11.60 -3.66 10.64
N ASP A 532 -11.74 -3.49 9.32
CA ASP A 532 -10.98 -2.57 8.48
C ASP A 532 -9.55 -3.03 8.13
N SER A 533 -8.79 -2.15 7.45
CA SER A 533 -7.43 -2.39 6.96
C SER A 533 -6.40 -2.24 8.08
N VAL A 534 -6.38 -3.22 8.99
CA VAL A 534 -5.40 -3.30 10.09
C VAL A 534 -4.49 -4.52 9.89
N PRO A 535 -3.29 -4.58 10.48
CA PRO A 535 -2.42 -5.76 10.42
C PRO A 535 -3.18 -7.05 10.69
N ILE A 536 -2.92 -8.09 9.87
CA ILE A 536 -3.70 -9.34 9.93
C ILE A 536 -3.63 -10.03 11.29
N ALA A 537 -2.53 -9.91 12.03
CA ALA A 537 -2.40 -10.46 13.39
C ALA A 537 -3.36 -9.78 14.38
N LEU A 538 -3.61 -8.48 14.22
CA LEU A 538 -4.62 -7.75 15.01
C LEU A 538 -6.04 -8.16 14.62
N ALA A 539 -6.32 -8.32 13.32
CA ALA A 539 -7.60 -8.81 12.84
C ALA A 539 -7.87 -10.23 13.37
N ARG A 540 -6.87 -11.12 13.35
CA ARG A 540 -6.96 -12.45 13.94
C ARG A 540 -7.33 -12.39 15.43
N TRP A 541 -6.65 -11.55 16.19
CA TRP A 541 -6.95 -11.38 17.62
C TRP A 541 -8.40 -10.92 17.85
N GLU A 542 -8.85 -9.92 17.09
CA GLU A 542 -10.22 -9.40 17.21
C GLU A 542 -11.29 -10.45 16.81
N MET A 543 -10.99 -11.28 15.81
CA MET A 543 -11.90 -12.35 15.35
C MET A 543 -11.96 -13.57 16.29
N THR A 544 -10.85 -13.90 16.93
CA THR A 544 -10.69 -15.18 17.64
C THR A 544 -10.52 -15.04 19.16
N GLY A 545 -10.05 -13.91 19.64
CA GLY A 545 -9.59 -13.70 21.02
C GLY A 545 -8.18 -14.23 21.29
N LEU A 546 -7.47 -14.75 20.25
CA LEU A 546 -6.11 -15.30 20.37
C LEU A 546 -5.10 -14.17 20.13
N ASP A 547 -4.35 -13.79 21.15
CA ASP A 547 -3.35 -12.71 21.15
C ASP A 547 -1.89 -13.22 21.14
N ASP A 548 -1.69 -14.53 21.01
CA ASP A 548 -0.38 -15.20 21.08
C ASP A 548 0.67 -14.63 20.11
N GLU A 549 0.26 -14.14 18.93
CA GLU A 549 1.14 -13.49 17.96
C GLU A 549 1.60 -12.11 18.44
N ILE A 550 0.69 -11.34 19.00
CA ILE A 550 0.97 -9.99 19.53
C ILE A 550 1.80 -10.11 20.81
N GLU A 551 1.46 -11.03 21.72
CA GLU A 551 2.26 -11.30 22.91
C GLU A 551 3.70 -11.70 22.55
N ALA A 552 3.89 -12.55 21.54
CA ALA A 552 5.21 -12.96 21.08
C ALA A 552 6.05 -11.79 20.53
N ILE A 553 5.42 -10.81 19.87
CA ILE A 553 6.07 -9.58 19.39
C ILE A 553 6.48 -8.71 20.59
N VAL A 554 5.55 -8.43 21.51
CA VAL A 554 5.79 -7.55 22.66
C VAL A 554 6.83 -8.13 23.62
N ALA A 555 6.85 -9.45 23.82
CA ALA A 555 7.84 -10.11 24.67
C ALA A 555 9.28 -9.99 24.15
N ARG A 556 9.47 -9.80 22.86
CA ARG A 556 10.80 -9.62 22.23
C ARG A 556 11.34 -8.20 22.31
N GLU A 557 10.48 -7.23 22.60
CA GLU A 557 10.87 -5.82 22.81
C GLU A 557 11.53 -5.60 24.19
N GLN A 558 11.22 -6.43 25.19
CA GLN A 558 11.76 -6.36 26.54
C GLN A 558 13.13 -7.04 26.64
#